data_e378bf3ccbfb274c1d756276ab51f43b
#
_entry.id   e378bf3ccbfb274c1d756276ab51f43b
#
_cell.length_a   1.000
_cell.length_b   1.000
_cell.length_c   1.000
_cell.angle_alpha   90.00
_cell.angle_beta   90.00
_cell.angle_gamma   90.00
#
_symmetry.space_group_name_H-M   'P 1'
#
loop_
_entity.id
_entity.type
_entity.pdbx_description
1 polymer ?
#
loop_
_entity_poly.entity_id
_entity_poly.type
_entity_poly.pdbx_seq_one_letter_code
_entity_poly.pdbx_strand_id
1 'polypeptide(L)'
;MLKALFESIYNCKSESDIDNIISANSYLSNTENWFPIGQNESNFSIIENQQSNPIAALVEKVTNSIDATLMKKCLELDLEPKSKEAPKSMDEAIDIFFPDNKNWDLNTFRRSQAEDIQIIADGPTKQSSVIIYDNGEGQHPEDFENTFLSLMKGNKNEIHFVQGKYNMGGSGAIVFCGTKGYQLIASKRYDGSGGFGFTLVREHPLSKDELETKKNTWYEYLKIDNKIPAFDITELDLKLLNRKFKTGSIIKMYSYQMKGISGFAQDLNQSLNEFLFKPVLPVFTIDTKERYPNNKILETTVYGLQRRLEEEKDYVEDWFSEEYEDVLFGKMKVT
;
A
#
# COMPACT_ATOMS: atom_id res chain seq x y z
N MET A 1 -10.49 -18.79 15.72
CA MET A 1 -9.14 -19.32 15.39
C MET A 1 -8.44 -18.42 14.35
N LEU A 2 -8.96 -18.24 13.14
CA LEU A 2 -8.32 -17.41 12.09
C LEU A 2 -8.15 -15.93 12.48
N LYS A 3 -9.14 -15.34 13.18
CA LYS A 3 -9.03 -13.98 13.72
C LYS A 3 -7.84 -13.83 14.67
N ALA A 4 -7.65 -14.78 15.59
CA ALA A 4 -6.53 -14.76 16.53
C ALA A 4 -5.17 -14.92 15.80
N LEU A 5 -5.11 -15.73 14.73
CA LEU A 5 -3.94 -15.85 13.88
C LEU A 5 -3.62 -14.51 13.18
N PHE A 6 -4.62 -13.88 12.57
CA PHE A 6 -4.46 -12.56 11.96
C PHE A 6 -3.94 -11.53 12.97
N GLU A 7 -4.60 -11.44 14.14
CA GLU A 7 -4.20 -10.48 15.19
C GLU A 7 -2.78 -10.74 15.69
N SER A 8 -2.35 -11.99 15.83
CA SER A 8 -0.99 -12.33 16.24
C SER A 8 0.04 -11.88 15.19
N ILE A 9 -0.22 -12.12 13.90
CA ILE A 9 0.64 -11.68 12.80
C ILE A 9 0.64 -10.14 12.71
N TYR A 10 -0.53 -9.51 12.75
CA TYR A 10 -0.65 -8.04 12.64
C TYR A 10 0.08 -7.30 13.76
N ASN A 11 0.06 -7.83 14.98
CA ASN A 11 0.71 -7.20 16.14
C ASN A 11 2.24 -7.40 16.17
N CYS A 12 2.82 -8.27 15.34
CA CYS A 12 4.26 -8.36 15.18
C CYS A 12 4.84 -7.03 14.71
N LYS A 13 5.97 -6.64 15.26
CA LYS A 13 6.64 -5.37 14.96
C LYS A 13 7.91 -5.52 14.15
N SER A 14 8.40 -6.73 14.00
CA SER A 14 9.65 -7.06 13.32
C SER A 14 9.58 -8.40 12.61
N GLU A 15 10.56 -8.64 11.74
CA GLU A 15 10.79 -9.92 11.07
C GLU A 15 10.97 -11.07 12.08
N SER A 16 11.72 -10.82 13.17
CA SER A 16 11.95 -11.83 14.20
C SER A 16 10.68 -12.24 14.96
N ASP A 17 9.73 -11.32 15.12
CA ASP A 17 8.44 -11.66 15.74
C ASP A 17 7.65 -12.62 14.85
N ILE A 18 7.69 -12.41 13.53
CA ILE A 18 7.05 -13.30 12.55
C ILE A 18 7.69 -14.68 12.57
N ASP A 19 9.02 -14.79 12.65
CA ASP A 19 9.73 -16.07 12.78
C ASP A 19 9.23 -16.87 13.99
N ASN A 20 9.07 -16.21 15.12
CA ASN A 20 8.56 -16.84 16.34
C ASN A 20 7.13 -17.37 16.15
N ILE A 21 6.26 -16.60 15.50
CA ILE A 21 4.88 -17.05 15.23
C ILE A 21 4.87 -18.20 14.23
N ILE A 22 5.66 -18.14 13.16
CA ILE A 22 5.74 -19.24 12.17
C ILE A 22 6.15 -20.53 12.87
N SER A 23 7.16 -20.47 13.73
CA SER A 23 7.64 -21.66 14.45
C SER A 23 6.64 -22.24 15.45
N ALA A 24 5.79 -21.38 16.04
CA ALA A 24 4.82 -21.77 17.08
C ALA A 24 3.45 -22.16 16.53
N ASN A 25 3.12 -21.86 15.28
CA ASN A 25 1.79 -22.03 14.71
C ASN A 25 1.78 -23.13 13.65
N SER A 26 0.93 -24.16 13.83
CA SER A 26 0.86 -25.31 12.94
C SER A 26 0.44 -24.99 11.50
N TYR A 27 -0.36 -23.95 11.27
CA TYR A 27 -0.70 -23.53 9.90
C TYR A 27 0.48 -22.88 9.18
N LEU A 28 1.26 -22.07 9.89
CA LEU A 28 2.40 -21.33 9.33
C LEU A 28 3.64 -22.22 9.18
N SER A 29 3.84 -23.22 10.05
CA SER A 29 4.95 -24.16 9.98
C SER A 29 4.73 -25.29 8.96
N ASN A 30 3.49 -25.53 8.52
CA ASN A 30 3.19 -26.51 7.49
C ASN A 30 3.56 -25.95 6.10
N THR A 31 4.54 -26.57 5.46
CA THR A 31 5.04 -26.16 4.13
C THR A 31 3.99 -26.32 3.02
N GLU A 32 3.03 -27.22 3.15
CA GLU A 32 1.94 -27.41 2.18
C GLU A 32 0.96 -26.24 2.12
N ASN A 33 0.98 -25.35 3.10
CA ASN A 33 0.14 -24.16 3.14
C ASN A 33 0.73 -22.95 2.41
N TRP A 34 1.90 -23.09 1.80
CA TRP A 34 2.60 -22.01 1.11
C TRP A 34 2.62 -22.22 -0.39
N PHE A 35 2.19 -21.21 -1.13
CA PHE A 35 1.99 -21.26 -2.57
C PHE A 35 2.79 -20.14 -3.27
N PRO A 36 3.43 -20.39 -4.40
CA PRO A 36 4.23 -19.38 -5.08
C PRO A 36 3.35 -18.25 -5.64
N ILE A 37 3.78 -17.00 -5.47
CA ILE A 37 3.12 -15.82 -6.03
C ILE A 37 3.07 -15.97 -7.57
N GLY A 38 1.90 -15.64 -8.14
CA GLY A 38 1.66 -15.80 -9.58
C GLY A 38 1.62 -17.25 -10.03
N GLN A 39 1.51 -18.21 -9.10
CA GLN A 39 1.55 -19.66 -9.36
C GLN A 39 2.83 -20.12 -10.08
N ASN A 40 3.95 -19.43 -9.83
CA ASN A 40 5.22 -19.66 -10.52
C ASN A 40 6.40 -19.57 -9.54
N GLU A 41 7.12 -20.65 -9.34
CA GLU A 41 8.34 -20.70 -8.52
C GLU A 41 9.52 -19.93 -9.14
N SER A 42 9.44 -19.50 -10.38
CA SER A 42 10.44 -18.64 -11.01
C SER A 42 10.16 -17.14 -10.84
N ASN A 43 9.32 -16.76 -9.85
CA ASN A 43 8.89 -15.38 -9.62
C ASN A 43 9.96 -14.47 -9.01
N PHE A 44 11.04 -15.04 -8.45
CA PHE A 44 12.09 -14.30 -7.75
C PHE A 44 12.65 -13.16 -8.62
N SER A 45 13.17 -13.49 -9.81
CA SER A 45 13.75 -12.48 -10.69
C SER A 45 12.76 -11.42 -11.17
N ILE A 46 11.49 -11.79 -11.30
CA ILE A 46 10.44 -10.85 -11.71
C ILE A 46 10.21 -9.81 -10.58
N ILE A 47 10.14 -10.26 -9.33
CA ILE A 47 9.85 -9.41 -8.17
C ILE A 47 11.08 -8.57 -7.81
N GLU A 48 12.28 -9.17 -7.76
CA GLU A 48 13.54 -8.50 -7.40
C GLU A 48 13.91 -7.35 -8.37
N ASN A 49 13.54 -7.46 -9.64
CA ASN A 49 13.88 -6.45 -10.63
C ASN A 49 12.83 -5.36 -10.84
N GLN A 50 11.73 -5.36 -10.08
CA GLN A 50 10.68 -4.37 -10.25
C GLN A 50 11.07 -2.98 -9.73
N GLN A 51 11.76 -2.91 -8.60
CA GLN A 51 12.06 -1.65 -7.95
C GLN A 51 13.40 -1.71 -7.20
N SER A 52 14.25 -0.72 -7.41
CA SER A 52 15.55 -0.59 -6.73
C SER A 52 15.55 0.41 -5.57
N ASN A 53 14.48 1.20 -5.43
CA ASN A 53 14.35 2.24 -4.41
C ASN A 53 13.16 1.93 -3.49
N PRO A 54 13.37 1.80 -2.16
CA PRO A 54 12.31 1.48 -1.21
C PRO A 54 11.23 2.56 -1.13
N ILE A 55 11.57 3.84 -1.36
CA ILE A 55 10.59 4.93 -1.36
C ILE A 55 9.71 4.87 -2.61
N ALA A 56 10.30 4.64 -3.77
CA ALA A 56 9.53 4.47 -5.01
C ALA A 56 8.59 3.25 -4.94
N ALA A 57 8.99 2.17 -4.25
CA ALA A 57 8.13 1.02 -3.98
C ALA A 57 6.93 1.38 -3.05
N LEU A 58 7.13 2.26 -2.08
CA LEU A 58 6.03 2.80 -1.25
C LEU A 58 5.09 3.70 -2.07
N VAL A 59 5.63 4.52 -2.96
CA VAL A 59 4.84 5.39 -3.85
C VAL A 59 3.88 4.56 -4.70
N GLU A 60 4.33 3.43 -5.23
CA GLU A 60 3.47 2.51 -5.98
C GLU A 60 2.29 1.99 -5.11
N LYS A 61 2.56 1.65 -3.85
CA LYS A 61 1.50 1.26 -2.91
C LYS A 61 0.52 2.41 -2.63
N VAL A 62 1.04 3.63 -2.49
CA VAL A 62 0.22 4.85 -2.30
C VAL A 62 -0.66 5.10 -3.53
N THR A 63 -0.10 5.00 -4.71
CA THR A 63 -0.84 5.14 -5.97
C THR A 63 -1.97 4.11 -6.07
N ASN A 64 -1.69 2.84 -5.73
CA ASN A 64 -2.71 1.80 -5.69
C ASN A 64 -3.81 2.08 -4.65
N SER A 65 -3.47 2.69 -3.51
CA SER A 65 -4.43 3.11 -2.49
C SER A 65 -5.32 4.27 -2.96
N ILE A 66 -4.76 5.23 -3.70
CA ILE A 66 -5.52 6.30 -4.35
C ILE A 66 -6.49 5.71 -5.37
N ASP A 67 -6.01 4.86 -6.26
CA ASP A 67 -6.82 4.16 -7.25
C ASP A 67 -7.97 3.38 -6.61
N ALA A 68 -7.69 2.61 -5.54
CA ALA A 68 -8.69 1.84 -4.82
C ALA A 68 -9.77 2.73 -4.18
N THR A 69 -9.38 3.93 -3.71
CA THR A 69 -10.32 4.91 -3.13
C THR A 69 -11.22 5.52 -4.22
N LEU A 70 -10.67 5.84 -5.39
CA LEU A 70 -11.46 6.31 -6.54
C LEU A 70 -12.39 5.22 -7.07
N MET A 71 -11.88 3.97 -7.17
CA MET A 71 -12.69 2.82 -7.57
C MET A 71 -13.88 2.60 -6.63
N LYS A 72 -13.66 2.66 -5.32
CA LYS A 72 -14.74 2.58 -4.34
C LYS A 72 -15.82 3.62 -4.58
N LYS A 73 -15.42 4.88 -4.80
CA LYS A 73 -16.37 5.97 -5.06
C LYS A 73 -17.18 5.76 -6.34
N CYS A 74 -16.54 5.27 -7.39
CA CYS A 74 -17.20 4.88 -8.62
C CYS A 74 -18.29 3.82 -8.38
N LEU A 75 -17.92 2.76 -7.63
CA LEU A 75 -18.82 1.65 -7.31
C LEU A 75 -19.95 2.07 -6.34
N GLU A 76 -19.69 2.96 -5.37
CA GLU A 76 -20.71 3.52 -4.47
C GLU A 76 -21.78 4.35 -5.21
N LEU A 77 -21.47 4.87 -6.40
CA LEU A 77 -22.38 5.58 -7.28
C LEU A 77 -23.06 4.65 -8.32
N ASP A 78 -22.90 3.34 -8.16
CA ASP A 78 -23.40 2.34 -9.11
C ASP A 78 -22.90 2.55 -10.57
N LEU A 79 -21.71 3.17 -10.72
CA LEU A 79 -21.06 3.36 -12.02
C LEU A 79 -20.18 2.16 -12.37
N GLU A 80 -20.33 1.63 -13.58
CA GLU A 80 -19.40 0.64 -14.12
C GLU A 80 -18.08 1.34 -14.51
N PRO A 81 -16.91 0.99 -13.89
CA PRO A 81 -15.66 1.73 -14.08
C PRO A 81 -15.15 1.81 -15.51
N LYS A 82 -15.52 0.85 -16.36
CA LYS A 82 -15.12 0.78 -17.78
C LYS A 82 -16.17 1.37 -18.72
N SER A 83 -17.28 1.84 -18.19
CA SER A 83 -18.36 2.40 -19.00
C SER A 83 -18.02 3.77 -19.58
N LYS A 84 -18.85 4.23 -20.52
CA LYS A 84 -18.72 5.58 -21.11
C LYS A 84 -19.08 6.68 -20.12
N GLU A 85 -19.90 6.35 -19.14
CA GLU A 85 -20.38 7.23 -18.07
C GLU A 85 -19.34 7.42 -16.96
N ALA A 86 -18.37 6.52 -16.85
CA ALA A 86 -17.26 6.64 -15.89
C ALA A 86 -16.34 7.84 -16.26
N PRO A 87 -15.69 8.46 -15.25
CA PRO A 87 -14.77 9.58 -15.47
C PRO A 87 -13.65 9.22 -16.46
N LYS A 88 -13.24 10.18 -17.29
CA LYS A 88 -12.22 10.00 -18.32
C LYS A 88 -10.82 10.40 -17.85
N SER A 89 -10.71 10.99 -16.66
CA SER A 89 -9.45 11.36 -16.02
C SER A 89 -9.58 11.34 -14.50
N MET A 90 -8.46 11.38 -13.80
CA MET A 90 -8.45 11.49 -12.34
C MET A 90 -9.02 12.83 -11.86
N ASP A 91 -8.74 13.93 -12.56
CA ASP A 91 -9.28 15.24 -12.22
C ASP A 91 -10.82 15.26 -12.35
N GLU A 92 -11.38 14.66 -13.40
CA GLU A 92 -12.84 14.50 -13.56
C GLU A 92 -13.43 13.60 -12.46
N ALA A 93 -12.72 12.52 -12.08
CA ALA A 93 -13.14 11.67 -10.97
C ALA A 93 -13.21 12.44 -9.64
N ILE A 94 -12.23 13.30 -9.36
CA ILE A 94 -12.25 14.15 -8.17
C ILE A 94 -13.44 15.13 -8.21
N ASP A 95 -13.72 15.73 -9.36
CA ASP A 95 -14.85 16.64 -9.51
C ASP A 95 -16.19 15.98 -9.26
N ILE A 96 -16.35 14.73 -9.70
CA ILE A 96 -17.59 13.96 -9.57
C ILE A 96 -17.69 13.31 -8.17
N PHE A 97 -16.62 12.66 -7.72
CA PHE A 97 -16.66 11.84 -6.50
C PHE A 97 -16.47 12.63 -5.22
N PHE A 98 -15.84 13.81 -5.31
CA PHE A 98 -15.53 14.67 -4.17
C PHE A 98 -15.86 16.14 -4.46
N PRO A 99 -17.11 16.48 -4.80
CA PRO A 99 -17.47 17.83 -5.27
C PRO A 99 -17.19 18.92 -4.22
N ASP A 100 -17.30 18.58 -2.94
CA ASP A 100 -17.06 19.51 -1.83
C ASP A 100 -15.58 19.65 -1.46
N ASN A 101 -14.69 18.84 -2.06
CA ASN A 101 -13.29 18.73 -1.69
C ASN A 101 -12.31 19.18 -2.78
N LYS A 102 -12.74 20.05 -3.70
CA LYS A 102 -11.92 20.53 -4.82
C LYS A 102 -10.67 21.28 -4.38
N ASN A 103 -10.73 21.95 -3.24
CA ASN A 103 -9.62 22.69 -2.67
C ASN A 103 -8.96 21.87 -1.57
N TRP A 104 -7.65 21.77 -1.60
CA TRP A 104 -6.85 21.09 -0.58
C TRP A 104 -6.80 21.89 0.74
N ASP A 105 -7.92 22.29 1.26
CA ASP A 105 -7.98 22.88 2.60
C ASP A 105 -7.76 21.76 3.64
N LEU A 106 -6.52 21.62 4.07
CA LEU A 106 -6.08 20.61 5.04
C LEU A 106 -6.62 20.85 6.45
N ASN A 107 -7.17 22.01 6.72
CA ASN A 107 -7.72 22.34 8.04
C ASN A 107 -9.15 21.84 8.25
N THR A 108 -9.84 21.44 7.17
CA THR A 108 -11.22 21.01 7.22
C THR A 108 -11.45 19.65 6.55
N PHE A 109 -12.08 19.64 5.39
CA PHE A 109 -12.53 18.42 4.71
C PHE A 109 -11.36 17.54 4.23
N ARG A 110 -10.28 18.14 3.74
CA ARG A 110 -9.13 17.37 3.21
C ARG A 110 -8.36 16.64 4.31
N ARG A 111 -8.33 17.19 5.53
CA ARG A 111 -7.73 16.47 6.66
C ARG A 111 -8.52 15.19 6.96
N SER A 112 -9.84 15.28 7.02
CA SER A 112 -10.69 14.09 7.20
C SER A 112 -10.54 13.10 6.07
N GLN A 113 -10.41 13.57 4.84
CA GLN A 113 -10.20 12.71 3.68
C GLN A 113 -8.82 12.01 3.70
N ALA A 114 -7.77 12.66 4.21
CA ALA A 114 -6.46 12.04 4.36
C ALA A 114 -6.46 10.83 5.31
N GLU A 115 -7.46 10.71 6.19
CA GLU A 115 -7.65 9.53 7.04
C GLU A 115 -8.01 8.27 6.23
N ASP A 116 -8.44 8.42 4.98
CA ASP A 116 -8.77 7.30 4.10
C ASP A 116 -7.54 6.57 3.56
N ILE A 117 -6.36 7.23 3.55
CA ILE A 117 -5.11 6.61 3.12
C ILE A 117 -4.02 6.95 4.13
N GLN A 118 -3.51 5.94 4.83
CA GLN A 118 -2.54 6.14 5.89
C GLN A 118 -1.30 5.27 5.69
N ILE A 119 -0.13 5.87 5.84
CA ILE A 119 1.16 5.20 5.87
C ILE A 119 1.69 5.32 7.30
N ILE A 120 1.77 4.20 8.02
CA ILE A 120 2.07 4.18 9.45
C ILE A 120 3.38 3.44 9.68
N ALA A 121 4.34 4.10 10.34
CA ALA A 121 5.51 3.41 10.88
C ALA A 121 5.17 2.81 12.24
N ASP A 122 5.48 1.53 12.41
CA ASP A 122 5.27 0.76 13.65
C ASP A 122 6.58 0.03 14.03
N GLY A 123 6.74 -0.27 15.32
CA GLY A 123 7.84 -1.08 15.81
C GLY A 123 9.15 -0.32 16.14
N PRO A 124 10.30 -1.01 16.05
CA PRO A 124 11.59 -0.45 16.46
C PRO A 124 12.02 0.73 15.59
N THR A 125 12.72 1.70 16.18
CA THR A 125 13.15 2.91 15.47
C THR A 125 14.08 2.63 14.29
N LYS A 126 14.97 1.62 14.40
CA LYS A 126 15.96 1.33 13.36
C LYS A 126 15.48 0.41 12.24
N GLN A 127 14.47 -0.42 12.53
CA GLN A 127 13.91 -1.40 11.58
C GLN A 127 12.39 -1.42 11.72
N SER A 128 11.78 -0.27 11.46
CA SER A 128 10.33 -0.14 11.59
C SER A 128 9.61 -0.94 10.52
N SER A 129 8.49 -1.52 10.92
CA SER A 129 7.50 -2.02 9.97
C SER A 129 6.69 -0.85 9.41
N VAL A 130 6.23 -0.98 8.18
CA VAL A 130 5.38 0.01 7.51
C VAL A 130 4.02 -0.60 7.23
N ILE A 131 2.98 0.08 7.66
CA ILE A 131 1.60 -0.28 7.38
C ILE A 131 1.05 0.72 6.38
N ILE A 132 0.45 0.24 5.30
CA ILE A 132 -0.35 1.05 4.38
C ILE A 132 -1.79 0.59 4.52
N TYR A 133 -2.65 1.54 4.82
CA TYR A 133 -4.09 1.37 4.88
C TYR A 133 -4.75 2.24 3.83
N ASP A 134 -5.76 1.70 3.16
CA ASP A 134 -6.71 2.47 2.37
C ASP A 134 -8.16 2.07 2.70
N ASN A 135 -9.04 3.05 2.65
CA ASN A 135 -10.48 2.86 2.70
C ASN A 135 -11.03 2.74 1.27
N GLY A 136 -10.35 1.94 0.45
CA GLY A 136 -10.67 1.74 -0.94
C GLY A 136 -11.73 0.67 -1.21
N GLU A 137 -11.77 0.20 -2.47
CA GLU A 137 -12.74 -0.82 -2.91
C GLU A 137 -12.62 -2.15 -2.16
N GLY A 138 -11.43 -2.47 -1.66
CA GLY A 138 -11.16 -3.77 -1.04
C GLY A 138 -11.37 -4.95 -1.99
N GLN A 139 -10.99 -6.15 -1.55
CA GLN A 139 -11.09 -7.37 -2.36
C GLN A 139 -11.73 -8.50 -1.55
N HIS A 140 -12.43 -9.39 -2.23
CA HIS A 140 -12.83 -10.67 -1.66
C HIS A 140 -11.61 -11.59 -1.50
N PRO A 141 -11.59 -12.49 -0.52
CA PRO A 141 -10.50 -13.46 -0.36
C PRO A 141 -10.21 -14.26 -1.63
N GLU A 142 -11.25 -14.62 -2.39
CA GLU A 142 -11.18 -15.38 -3.64
C GLU A 142 -10.44 -14.63 -4.76
N ASP A 143 -10.41 -13.29 -4.69
CA ASP A 143 -9.80 -12.44 -5.72
C ASP A 143 -8.32 -12.16 -5.46
N PHE A 144 -7.77 -12.49 -4.29
CA PHE A 144 -6.38 -12.18 -3.92
C PHE A 144 -5.36 -12.72 -4.92
N GLU A 145 -5.57 -13.94 -5.43
CA GLU A 145 -4.68 -14.57 -6.39
C GLU A 145 -4.67 -13.88 -7.76
N ASN A 146 -5.76 -13.17 -8.09
CA ASN A 146 -5.90 -12.42 -9.35
C ASN A 146 -5.62 -10.92 -9.19
N THR A 147 -5.43 -10.43 -7.96
CA THR A 147 -5.18 -9.02 -7.63
C THR A 147 -3.84 -8.85 -6.91
N PHE A 148 -3.80 -8.93 -5.59
CA PHE A 148 -2.59 -8.67 -4.78
C PHE A 148 -1.43 -9.63 -5.05
N LEU A 149 -1.73 -10.88 -5.42
CA LEU A 149 -0.77 -11.98 -5.58
C LEU A 149 -0.54 -12.35 -7.05
N SER A 150 -1.12 -11.59 -7.97
CA SER A 150 -0.91 -11.81 -9.39
C SER A 150 0.36 -11.13 -9.90
N LEU A 151 1.00 -11.74 -10.90
CA LEU A 151 2.06 -11.13 -11.66
C LEU A 151 1.60 -10.93 -13.10
N MET A 152 1.80 -9.71 -13.64
CA MET A 152 1.52 -9.35 -15.04
C MET A 152 0.05 -9.46 -15.49
N LYS A 153 -0.93 -9.51 -14.57
CA LYS A 153 -2.36 -9.50 -14.93
C LYS A 153 -2.91 -8.08 -14.76
N GLY A 154 -2.89 -7.28 -15.84
CA GLY A 154 -3.46 -5.92 -15.84
C GLY A 154 -4.97 -5.94 -16.07
N ASN A 155 -5.77 -5.65 -15.03
CA ASN A 155 -7.23 -5.57 -15.12
C ASN A 155 -7.76 -4.13 -15.27
N LYS A 156 -6.89 -3.11 -15.15
CA LYS A 156 -7.27 -1.69 -15.08
C LYS A 156 -6.96 -0.89 -16.35
N ASN A 157 -6.48 -1.53 -17.42
CA ASN A 157 -6.05 -0.83 -18.66
C ASN A 157 -7.16 0.00 -19.35
N GLU A 158 -8.41 -0.34 -19.11
CA GLU A 158 -9.57 0.32 -19.71
C GLU A 158 -10.24 1.32 -18.77
N ILE A 159 -9.66 1.53 -17.57
CA ILE A 159 -10.18 2.47 -16.58
C ILE A 159 -9.34 3.75 -16.66
N HIS A 160 -9.96 4.86 -17.05
CA HIS A 160 -9.25 6.08 -17.39
C HIS A 160 -8.87 6.94 -16.17
N PHE A 161 -9.56 6.78 -15.05
CA PHE A 161 -9.37 7.58 -13.83
C PHE A 161 -8.47 6.92 -12.77
N VAL A 162 -7.71 5.88 -13.14
CA VAL A 162 -6.72 5.21 -12.29
C VAL A 162 -5.35 5.18 -12.96
N GLN A 163 -4.29 5.12 -12.15
CA GLN A 163 -2.89 5.10 -12.63
C GLN A 163 -2.34 3.69 -12.81
N GLY A 164 -2.67 2.76 -11.89
CA GLY A 164 -2.17 1.39 -11.93
C GLY A 164 -2.72 0.60 -13.09
N LYS A 165 -1.88 0.25 -14.07
CA LYS A 165 -2.31 -0.45 -15.29
C LYS A 165 -1.92 -1.93 -15.35
N TYR A 166 -0.81 -2.32 -14.71
CA TYR A 166 -0.16 -3.60 -15.00
C TYR A 166 -0.11 -4.60 -13.84
N ASN A 167 -0.60 -4.26 -12.65
CA ASN A 167 -0.52 -5.09 -11.42
C ASN A 167 0.90 -5.64 -11.12
N MET A 168 1.94 -4.91 -11.53
CA MET A 168 3.32 -5.34 -11.33
C MET A 168 3.98 -4.65 -10.14
N GLY A 169 3.73 -3.37 -9.95
CA GLY A 169 4.41 -2.57 -8.93
C GLY A 169 4.08 -2.96 -7.50
N GLY A 170 2.92 -3.60 -7.30
CA GLY A 170 2.48 -4.02 -5.97
C GLY A 170 3.40 -5.02 -5.26
N SER A 171 4.11 -5.88 -5.98
CA SER A 171 5.03 -6.85 -5.40
C SER A 171 6.46 -6.32 -5.18
N GLY A 172 6.86 -5.24 -5.86
CA GLY A 172 8.22 -4.68 -5.76
C GLY A 172 8.61 -4.14 -4.38
N ALA A 173 7.66 -3.94 -3.47
CA ALA A 173 7.96 -3.54 -2.09
C ALA A 173 8.41 -4.73 -1.21
N ILE A 174 8.16 -5.96 -1.61
CA ILE A 174 8.48 -7.17 -0.83
C ILE A 174 9.98 -7.29 -0.60
N VAL A 175 10.80 -6.96 -1.58
CA VAL A 175 12.27 -7.05 -1.54
C VAL A 175 12.90 -6.17 -0.46
N PHE A 176 12.17 -5.18 0.04
CA PHE A 176 12.61 -4.29 1.13
C PHE A 176 12.08 -4.72 2.50
N CYS A 177 11.34 -5.84 2.60
CA CYS A 177 10.76 -6.34 3.84
C CYS A 177 11.75 -7.24 4.58
N GLY A 178 12.68 -6.66 5.31
CA GLY A 178 13.71 -7.39 6.08
C GLY A 178 14.62 -8.23 5.18
N THR A 179 14.91 -9.44 5.61
CA THR A 179 15.72 -10.44 4.89
C THR A 179 14.91 -11.62 4.39
N LYS A 180 13.65 -11.72 4.80
CA LYS A 180 12.75 -12.85 4.52
C LYS A 180 11.49 -12.46 3.75
N GLY A 181 11.37 -11.19 3.36
CA GLY A 181 10.27 -10.71 2.54
C GLY A 181 8.90 -10.75 3.22
N TYR A 182 8.81 -10.66 4.56
CA TYR A 182 7.53 -10.78 5.24
C TYR A 182 6.61 -9.59 4.98
N GLN A 183 5.45 -9.90 4.40
CA GLN A 183 4.39 -8.93 4.14
C GLN A 183 3.02 -9.54 4.48
N LEU A 184 2.26 -8.90 5.36
CA LEU A 184 0.86 -9.24 5.60
C LEU A 184 -0.02 -8.42 4.65
N ILE A 185 -0.91 -9.08 3.94
CA ILE A 185 -1.94 -8.47 3.09
C ILE A 185 -3.29 -8.86 3.67
N ALA A 186 -4.16 -7.88 3.89
CA ALA A 186 -5.52 -8.14 4.34
C ALA A 186 -6.51 -7.17 3.70
N SER A 187 -7.71 -7.63 3.43
CA SER A 187 -8.71 -6.80 2.76
C SER A 187 -10.14 -7.26 3.05
N LYS A 188 -11.06 -6.29 2.96
CA LYS A 188 -12.50 -6.51 2.95
C LYS A 188 -13.15 -5.58 1.95
N ARG A 189 -14.05 -6.14 1.15
CA ARG A 189 -14.72 -5.39 0.09
C ARG A 189 -15.55 -4.24 0.65
N TYR A 190 -15.65 -3.14 -0.11
CA TYR A 190 -16.28 -1.87 0.29
C TYR A 190 -17.75 -1.99 0.68
N ASP A 191 -18.51 -2.90 0.05
CA ASP A 191 -19.91 -3.16 0.30
C ASP A 191 -20.16 -4.04 1.54
N GLY A 192 -19.09 -4.46 2.21
CA GLY A 192 -19.12 -5.33 3.39
C GLY A 192 -19.42 -6.80 3.06
N SER A 193 -19.59 -7.16 1.79
CA SER A 193 -19.80 -8.55 1.36
C SER A 193 -18.55 -9.41 1.56
N GLY A 194 -18.73 -10.71 1.65
CA GLY A 194 -17.65 -11.67 1.89
C GLY A 194 -16.97 -11.53 3.26
N GLY A 195 -15.94 -12.34 3.49
CA GLY A 195 -15.12 -12.30 4.70
C GLY A 195 -14.00 -11.26 4.63
N PHE A 196 -13.45 -10.91 5.79
CA PHE A 196 -12.15 -10.24 5.85
C PHE A 196 -11.07 -11.28 5.58
N GLY A 197 -10.45 -11.19 4.40
CA GLY A 197 -9.38 -12.08 3.96
C GLY A 197 -8.01 -11.58 4.39
N PHE A 198 -7.08 -12.52 4.64
CA PHE A 198 -5.68 -12.16 4.88
C PHE A 198 -4.72 -13.26 4.40
N THR A 199 -3.50 -12.87 4.09
CA THR A 199 -2.41 -13.80 3.80
C THR A 199 -1.09 -13.21 4.25
N LEU A 200 -0.15 -14.08 4.63
CA LEU A 200 1.24 -13.70 4.89
C LEU A 200 2.09 -14.11 3.68
N VAL A 201 2.84 -13.17 3.16
CA VAL A 201 3.85 -13.39 2.11
C VAL A 201 5.22 -13.56 2.76
N ARG A 202 6.06 -14.39 2.16
CA ARG A 202 7.48 -14.54 2.55
C ARG A 202 8.35 -14.96 1.36
N GLU A 203 9.64 -14.83 1.51
CA GLU A 203 10.63 -15.56 0.71
C GLU A 203 10.63 -17.02 1.16
N HIS A 204 10.63 -17.97 0.22
CA HIS A 204 10.65 -19.39 0.50
C HIS A 204 11.98 -19.80 1.17
N PRO A 205 11.96 -20.41 2.37
CA PRO A 205 13.18 -20.90 3.00
C PRO A 205 13.65 -22.19 2.33
N LEU A 206 14.69 -22.12 1.48
CA LEU A 206 15.23 -23.30 0.80
C LEU A 206 15.68 -24.37 1.80
N SER A 207 15.23 -25.59 1.60
CA SER A 207 15.74 -26.78 2.28
C SER A 207 17.15 -27.14 1.81
N LYS A 208 17.83 -28.04 2.49
CA LYS A 208 19.18 -28.48 2.09
C LYS A 208 19.20 -29.11 0.69
N ASP A 209 18.19 -29.91 0.37
CA ASP A 209 18.07 -30.57 -0.93
C ASP A 209 17.75 -29.56 -2.05
N GLU A 210 16.98 -28.52 -1.74
CA GLU A 210 16.68 -27.44 -2.68
C GLU A 210 17.90 -26.56 -2.95
N LEU A 211 18.74 -26.29 -1.96
CA LEU A 211 20.00 -25.56 -2.14
C LEU A 211 20.97 -26.27 -3.11
N GLU A 212 20.89 -27.60 -3.24
CA GLU A 212 21.69 -28.36 -4.19
C GLU A 212 21.14 -28.32 -5.61
N THR A 213 19.83 -28.12 -5.78
CA THR A 213 19.14 -28.29 -7.06
C THR A 213 18.63 -27.00 -7.65
N LYS A 214 18.26 -26.00 -6.81
CA LYS A 214 17.69 -24.72 -7.23
C LYS A 214 18.73 -23.60 -7.17
N LYS A 215 18.72 -22.72 -8.18
CA LYS A 215 19.62 -21.56 -8.22
C LYS A 215 19.14 -20.38 -7.39
N ASN A 216 17.83 -20.22 -7.27
CA ASN A 216 17.17 -19.11 -6.58
C ASN A 216 16.01 -19.64 -5.76
N THR A 217 15.62 -18.89 -4.73
CA THR A 217 14.36 -19.03 -4.03
C THR A 217 13.20 -18.41 -4.83
N TRP A 218 12.03 -18.32 -4.24
CA TRP A 218 10.86 -17.64 -4.77
C TRP A 218 10.07 -16.97 -3.63
N TYR A 219 9.11 -16.13 -3.98
CA TYR A 219 8.15 -15.56 -3.03
C TYR A 219 6.88 -16.38 -3.02
N GLU A 220 6.37 -16.64 -1.82
CA GLU A 220 5.20 -17.48 -1.58
C GLU A 220 4.24 -16.82 -0.59
N TYR A 221 2.99 -17.27 -0.58
CA TYR A 221 1.94 -16.76 0.28
C TYR A 221 1.16 -17.88 0.95
N LEU A 222 0.58 -17.57 2.13
CA LEU A 222 -0.16 -18.51 2.95
C LEU A 222 -1.57 -18.77 2.39
N LYS A 223 -1.94 -20.05 2.28
CA LYS A 223 -3.32 -20.54 2.18
C LYS A 223 -3.57 -21.53 3.30
N ILE A 224 -4.81 -21.63 3.77
CA ILE A 224 -5.25 -22.64 4.73
C ILE A 224 -6.42 -23.38 4.08
N ASP A 225 -6.36 -24.72 4.04
CA ASP A 225 -7.32 -25.56 3.32
C ASP A 225 -7.50 -25.12 1.85
N ASN A 226 -6.39 -24.80 1.17
CA ASN A 226 -6.34 -24.31 -0.22
C ASN A 226 -7.10 -23.01 -0.49
N LYS A 227 -7.39 -22.21 0.53
CA LYS A 227 -8.09 -20.93 0.42
C LYS A 227 -7.32 -19.83 1.14
N ILE A 228 -7.48 -18.59 0.68
CA ILE A 228 -7.08 -17.43 1.48
C ILE A 228 -7.87 -17.44 2.78
N PRO A 229 -7.20 -17.49 3.95
CA PRO A 229 -7.90 -17.51 5.24
C PRO A 229 -8.74 -16.24 5.42
N ALA A 230 -9.97 -16.42 5.89
CA ALA A 230 -10.90 -15.31 6.07
C ALA A 230 -11.80 -15.53 7.30
N PHE A 231 -12.32 -14.44 7.84
CA PHE A 231 -13.27 -14.44 8.94
C PHE A 231 -14.19 -13.22 8.88
N ASP A 232 -15.34 -13.30 9.53
CA ASP A 232 -16.30 -12.20 9.54
C ASP A 232 -15.90 -11.11 10.51
N ILE A 233 -16.10 -9.86 10.10
CA ILE A 233 -15.92 -8.67 10.92
C ILE A 233 -17.04 -7.66 10.66
N THR A 234 -17.35 -6.87 11.68
CA THR A 234 -18.04 -5.59 11.55
C THR A 234 -17.03 -4.43 11.55
N GLU A 235 -16.06 -4.50 12.44
CA GLU A 235 -14.92 -3.58 12.53
C GLU A 235 -13.75 -4.24 13.26
N LEU A 236 -12.52 -3.74 13.02
CA LEU A 236 -11.29 -4.11 13.73
C LEU A 236 -10.57 -2.86 14.24
N ASP A 237 -10.02 -2.92 15.45
CA ASP A 237 -9.12 -1.92 15.97
C ASP A 237 -7.69 -2.26 15.54
N LEU A 238 -7.26 -1.68 14.43
CA LEU A 238 -5.92 -1.83 13.85
C LEU A 238 -5.01 -0.63 14.15
N LYS A 239 -5.35 0.18 15.16
CA LYS A 239 -4.60 1.36 15.56
C LYS A 239 -4.43 2.40 14.44
N LEU A 240 -5.41 2.46 13.54
CA LEU A 240 -5.46 3.50 12.53
C LEU A 240 -5.77 4.85 13.18
N LEU A 241 -5.25 5.93 12.59
CA LEU A 241 -5.52 7.27 13.07
C LEU A 241 -7.00 7.63 12.88
N ASN A 242 -7.65 8.00 13.99
CA ASN A 242 -9.04 8.48 14.06
C ASN A 242 -10.11 7.53 13.49
N ARG A 243 -9.79 6.27 13.23
CA ARG A 243 -10.77 5.31 12.71
C ARG A 243 -10.48 3.86 13.09
N LYS A 244 -11.50 3.04 12.96
CA LYS A 244 -11.40 1.59 12.95
C LYS A 244 -11.50 1.06 11.52
N PHE A 245 -10.85 -0.05 11.26
CA PHE A 245 -10.96 -0.72 9.98
C PHE A 245 -12.36 -1.36 9.84
N LYS A 246 -13.01 -1.11 8.72
CA LYS A 246 -14.29 -1.74 8.33
C LYS A 246 -14.19 -2.38 6.96
N THR A 247 -13.68 -1.64 5.97
CA THR A 247 -13.51 -2.04 4.57
C THR A 247 -12.23 -1.43 4.02
N GLY A 248 -11.80 -1.86 2.83
CA GLY A 248 -10.57 -1.43 2.18
C GLY A 248 -9.45 -2.46 2.35
N SER A 249 -8.20 -2.01 2.31
CA SER A 249 -7.04 -2.90 2.36
C SER A 249 -6.01 -2.47 3.40
N ILE A 250 -5.29 -3.44 3.92
CA ILE A 250 -4.13 -3.27 4.80
C ILE A 250 -2.98 -4.07 4.23
N ILE A 251 -1.83 -3.41 4.09
CA ILE A 251 -0.57 -4.06 3.76
C ILE A 251 0.43 -3.69 4.84
N LYS A 252 0.94 -4.68 5.59
CA LYS A 252 1.98 -4.48 6.59
C LYS A 252 3.27 -5.16 6.13
N MET A 253 4.31 -4.35 5.98
CA MET A 253 5.65 -4.73 5.56
C MET A 253 6.57 -4.75 6.77
N TYR A 254 7.08 -5.92 7.15
CA TYR A 254 7.87 -6.08 8.37
C TYR A 254 9.33 -5.69 8.16
N SER A 255 9.91 -4.97 9.15
CA SER A 255 11.32 -4.55 9.12
C SER A 255 11.72 -3.86 7.81
N TYR A 256 10.88 -2.96 7.32
CA TYR A 256 11.05 -2.33 6.01
C TYR A 256 12.33 -1.49 5.93
N GLN A 257 13.15 -1.75 4.94
CA GLN A 257 14.50 -1.19 4.82
C GLN A 257 14.47 0.19 4.16
N MET A 258 14.48 1.25 4.99
CA MET A 258 14.59 2.64 4.54
C MET A 258 15.86 3.26 5.12
N LYS A 259 16.85 3.51 4.28
CA LYS A 259 18.09 4.15 4.68
C LYS A 259 17.87 5.66 4.88
N GLY A 260 18.39 6.22 5.99
CA GLY A 260 18.38 7.66 6.24
C GLY A 260 17.08 8.24 6.79
N ILE A 261 16.02 7.43 6.96
CA ILE A 261 14.75 7.88 7.54
C ILE A 261 14.72 7.59 9.03
N SER A 262 14.79 8.64 9.83
CA SER A 262 14.72 8.59 11.29
C SER A 262 13.40 9.12 11.84
N GLY A 263 12.88 10.22 11.29
CA GLY A 263 11.60 10.83 11.58
C GLY A 263 10.54 10.45 10.55
N PHE A 264 9.92 9.29 10.69
CA PHE A 264 9.10 8.68 9.65
C PHE A 264 8.06 9.65 9.06
N ALA A 265 7.28 10.34 9.88
CA ALA A 265 6.23 11.23 9.37
C ALA A 265 6.78 12.41 8.56
N GLN A 266 7.91 12.99 8.97
CA GLN A 266 8.49 14.15 8.30
C GLN A 266 9.42 13.74 7.16
N ASP A 267 10.38 12.86 7.43
CA ASP A 267 11.38 12.45 6.43
C ASP A 267 10.73 11.69 5.27
N LEU A 268 9.76 10.82 5.57
CA LEU A 268 9.04 10.08 4.55
C LEU A 268 8.14 11.00 3.73
N ASN A 269 7.50 12.00 4.36
CA ASN A 269 6.74 13.01 3.62
C ASN A 269 7.61 13.69 2.56
N GLN A 270 8.81 14.13 2.92
CA GLN A 270 9.73 14.75 1.97
C GLN A 270 10.11 13.78 0.85
N SER A 271 10.53 12.57 1.21
CA SER A 271 10.97 11.56 0.24
C SER A 271 9.83 11.08 -0.69
N LEU A 272 8.61 10.97 -0.19
CA LEU A 272 7.45 10.61 -1.04
C LEU A 272 7.11 11.74 -2.02
N ASN A 273 7.20 13.00 -1.59
CA ASN A 273 6.93 14.14 -2.46
C ASN A 273 7.91 14.24 -3.64
N GLU A 274 9.12 13.68 -3.54
CA GLU A 274 10.05 13.59 -4.68
C GLU A 274 9.52 12.71 -5.82
N PHE A 275 8.71 11.71 -5.51
CA PHE A 275 8.15 10.75 -6.47
C PHE A 275 6.67 10.99 -6.78
N LEU A 276 5.95 11.73 -5.94
CA LEU A 276 4.56 12.08 -6.12
C LEU A 276 4.46 13.55 -6.55
N PHE A 277 4.27 13.78 -7.84
CA PHE A 277 4.19 15.15 -8.34
C PHE A 277 2.89 15.85 -7.92
N LYS A 278 1.74 15.23 -8.23
CA LYS A 278 0.40 15.79 -7.96
C LYS A 278 -0.58 14.67 -7.60
N PRO A 279 -0.51 14.10 -6.39
CA PRO A 279 -1.52 13.13 -5.98
C PRO A 279 -2.89 13.79 -5.89
N VAL A 280 -3.90 13.12 -6.43
CA VAL A 280 -5.28 13.67 -6.47
C VAL A 280 -6.00 13.56 -5.13
N LEU A 281 -5.55 12.67 -4.23
CA LEU A 281 -6.05 12.51 -2.87
C LEU A 281 -4.93 12.71 -1.85
N PRO A 282 -5.24 13.32 -0.69
CA PRO A 282 -4.29 13.48 0.40
C PRO A 282 -4.00 12.13 1.09
N VAL A 283 -2.80 11.99 1.61
CA VAL A 283 -2.34 10.80 2.32
C VAL A 283 -1.69 11.20 3.64
N PHE A 284 -2.00 10.51 4.74
CA PHE A 284 -1.30 10.70 5.99
C PHE A 284 -0.06 9.82 6.09
N THR A 285 1.06 10.42 6.51
CA THR A 285 2.20 9.70 7.06
C THR A 285 2.18 9.84 8.58
N ILE A 286 2.25 8.71 9.28
CA ILE A 286 2.05 8.64 10.72
C ILE A 286 3.22 7.88 11.33
N ASP A 287 3.78 8.42 12.40
CA ASP A 287 4.87 7.79 13.15
C ASP A 287 4.37 7.37 14.53
N THR A 288 4.18 6.07 14.71
CA THR A 288 3.80 5.46 16.00
C THR A 288 4.93 4.67 16.63
N LYS A 289 6.15 4.76 16.07
CA LYS A 289 7.32 4.07 16.62
C LYS A 289 7.56 4.51 18.07
N GLU A 290 8.06 3.57 18.87
CA GLU A 290 8.55 3.88 20.21
C GLU A 290 9.70 4.89 20.11
N ARG A 291 9.42 6.13 20.54
CA ARG A 291 10.40 7.20 20.65
C ARG A 291 10.60 7.54 22.12
N TYR A 292 10.87 8.73 22.46
CA TYR A 292 11.10 9.24 23.80
C TYR A 292 9.91 9.01 24.76
N PRO A 293 10.11 9.18 26.08
CA PRO A 293 9.11 8.86 27.13
C PRO A 293 7.72 9.48 26.97
N ASN A 294 7.54 10.46 26.08
CA ASN A 294 6.27 11.15 25.85
C ASN A 294 5.57 10.74 24.55
N ASN A 295 5.91 9.62 23.97
CA ASN A 295 5.36 8.97 22.76
C ASN A 295 4.21 9.74 22.07
N LYS A 296 4.50 10.92 21.51
CA LYS A 296 3.55 11.63 20.68
C LYS A 296 3.51 10.95 19.31
N ILE A 297 2.31 10.58 18.89
CA ILE A 297 2.05 10.23 17.48
C ILE A 297 2.32 11.49 16.67
N LEU A 298 3.23 11.38 15.69
CA LEU A 298 3.48 12.44 14.73
C LEU A 298 2.76 12.13 13.44
N GLU A 299 2.08 13.10 12.89
CA GLU A 299 1.36 12.97 11.62
C GLU A 299 1.72 14.11 10.69
N THR A 300 1.81 13.82 9.39
CA THR A 300 2.03 14.79 8.33
C THR A 300 1.25 14.39 7.09
N THR A 301 0.70 15.34 6.36
CA THR A 301 0.01 15.07 5.11
C THR A 301 0.96 15.15 3.93
N VAL A 302 0.95 14.13 3.08
CA VAL A 302 1.63 14.12 1.78
C VAL A 302 0.67 14.72 0.75
N TYR A 303 1.10 15.78 0.05
CA TYR A 303 0.28 16.47 -0.95
C TYR A 303 0.99 16.69 -2.29
N GLY A 304 2.18 16.15 -2.45
CA GLY A 304 2.92 16.12 -3.71
C GLY A 304 3.87 17.30 -3.91
N LEU A 305 4.82 17.10 -4.83
CA LEU A 305 5.89 18.05 -5.10
C LEU A 305 5.36 19.39 -5.63
N GLN A 306 4.40 19.34 -6.56
CA GLN A 306 3.85 20.56 -7.15
C GLN A 306 3.27 21.50 -6.09
N ARG A 307 2.40 20.97 -5.22
CA ARG A 307 1.76 21.78 -4.17
C ARG A 307 2.79 22.29 -3.17
N ARG A 308 3.75 21.46 -2.80
CA ARG A 308 4.83 21.87 -1.92
C ARG A 308 5.63 23.06 -2.48
N LEU A 309 5.98 23.01 -3.76
CA LEU A 309 6.66 24.12 -4.42
C LEU A 309 5.79 25.40 -4.47
N GLU A 310 4.49 25.27 -4.70
CA GLU A 310 3.56 26.39 -4.75
C GLU A 310 3.33 27.04 -3.37
N GLU A 311 3.25 26.23 -2.31
CA GLU A 311 3.01 26.71 -0.92
C GLU A 311 4.30 27.24 -0.27
N GLU A 312 5.46 26.66 -0.58
CA GLU A 312 6.75 27.01 0.02
C GLU A 312 7.56 27.99 -0.83
N LYS A 313 6.97 28.59 -1.86
CA LYS A 313 7.65 29.51 -2.79
C LYS A 313 8.38 30.68 -2.12
N ASP A 314 7.85 31.17 -1.00
CA ASP A 314 8.41 32.29 -0.25
C ASP A 314 9.71 31.93 0.50
N TYR A 315 10.05 30.63 0.58
CA TYR A 315 11.28 30.12 1.20
C TYR A 315 12.36 29.76 0.16
N VAL A 316 12.08 29.97 -1.13
CA VAL A 316 12.98 29.65 -2.22
C VAL A 316 13.47 30.95 -2.85
N GLU A 317 14.81 31.14 -2.94
CA GLU A 317 15.39 32.22 -3.71
C GLU A 317 15.16 31.97 -5.21
N ASP A 318 14.88 33.03 -5.95
CA ASP A 318 14.70 32.98 -7.42
C ASP A 318 13.58 32.03 -7.90
N TRP A 319 12.49 31.95 -7.13
CA TRP A 319 11.33 31.17 -7.56
C TRP A 319 10.70 31.78 -8.83
N PHE A 320 10.47 30.93 -9.84
CA PHE A 320 9.75 31.33 -11.06
C PHE A 320 8.77 30.22 -11.48
N SER A 321 7.78 30.57 -12.26
CA SER A 321 6.89 29.61 -12.92
C SER A 321 6.45 30.18 -14.25
N GLU A 322 6.69 29.43 -15.33
CA GLU A 322 6.31 29.79 -16.68
C GLU A 322 5.50 28.68 -17.34
N GLU A 323 4.49 29.07 -18.09
CA GLU A 323 3.70 28.15 -18.92
C GLU A 323 4.07 28.34 -20.39
N TYR A 324 4.31 27.26 -21.10
CA TYR A 324 4.49 27.27 -22.53
C TYR A 324 3.76 26.08 -23.19
N GLU A 325 3.50 26.23 -24.48
CA GLU A 325 2.81 25.19 -25.25
C GLU A 325 3.82 24.49 -26.15
N ASP A 326 3.98 23.20 -25.97
CA ASP A 326 4.79 22.33 -26.82
C ASP A 326 3.92 21.65 -27.87
N VAL A 327 4.43 21.52 -29.10
CA VAL A 327 3.68 20.95 -30.24
C VAL A 327 3.36 19.47 -30.01
N LEU A 328 4.19 18.72 -29.28
CA LEU A 328 4.03 17.29 -29.06
C LEU A 328 3.37 17.00 -27.70
N PHE A 329 3.70 17.78 -26.68
CA PHE A 329 3.29 17.52 -25.29
C PHE A 329 2.18 18.46 -24.78
N GLY A 330 1.76 19.45 -25.58
CA GLY A 330 0.74 20.41 -25.21
C GLY A 330 1.24 21.44 -24.19
N LYS A 331 0.35 21.89 -23.31
CA LYS A 331 0.67 22.88 -22.28
C LYS A 331 1.57 22.28 -21.21
N MET A 332 2.71 22.91 -20.98
CA MET A 332 3.68 22.54 -19.96
C MET A 332 3.93 23.71 -19.02
N LYS A 333 4.08 23.40 -17.74
CA LYS A 333 4.45 24.36 -16.70
C LYS A 333 5.84 24.00 -16.17
N VAL A 334 6.73 24.96 -16.15
CA VAL A 334 8.06 24.86 -15.56
C VAL A 334 8.07 25.70 -14.29
N THR A 335 8.46 25.09 -13.18
CA THR A 335 8.58 25.75 -11.88
C THR A 335 9.93 25.46 -11.30
#